data_f2586e849980f73920cbc50392577d35
#
_entry.id   f2586e849980f73920cbc50392577d35
#
_cell.length_a   1.000
_cell.length_b   1.000
_cell.length_c   1.000
_cell.angle_alpha   90.00
_cell.angle_beta   90.00
_cell.angle_gamma   90.00
#
_symmetry.space_group_name_H-M   'P 1'
#
loop_
_entity.id
_entity.type
_entity.pdbx_description
1 polymer ?
#
loop_
_entity_poly.entity_id
_entity_poly.type
_entity_poly.pdbx_seq_one_letter_code
_entity_poly.pdbx_strand_id
1 'polypeptide(L)'
;MAERHDPLLLVVATGMRTYREYLLRSIGTRFRIHLFHVSEPTWEKEYISGWTVLPSTIDGPAMAEAAVKVHAQDPVAGVLCWDEGRIHATAYVAEAIGARNGDPAVIWRLRDKWQTRVALDAAGVPQPRSVPVKTLDEALKAAERVGYPAILKPRGLGASLGVVRVDDAGELRDRFAFSRDTKAPDPVVYSTDQPLLVEELVTGEEISVDALVQDGKVTPLYVARKVVGYPPYAEEVGHFVDAADPLLGDPALLQSLQDTHTALGFLDGWTHTEFMLTADGPRLIEVNGRLGGDMIPFLGMLATGVDPGLAAASAACGLAPDTHPVRRRVAAIRFFYVDEEDTTIGSVAFDEDALPAAIERAVAVATPGAVVSPPPKGTVWGRIAFAIAIADTAEECLRALDGAEAALTVTTG
;
A
#
# COMPACT_ATOMS: atom_id res chain seq x y z
N MET A 1 34.65 -5.67 25.32
CA MET A 1 33.36 -5.20 24.81
C MET A 1 33.21 -5.83 23.45
N ALA A 2 32.29 -6.76 23.25
CA ALA A 2 31.98 -7.27 21.90
C ALA A 2 31.47 -6.10 21.09
N GLU A 3 32.05 -5.87 19.92
CA GLU A 3 31.51 -4.95 18.94
C GLU A 3 30.07 -5.41 18.65
N ARG A 4 29.08 -4.60 19.02
CA ARG A 4 27.70 -4.81 18.61
C ARG A 4 27.65 -4.46 17.13
N HIS A 5 27.75 -5.46 16.28
CA HIS A 5 27.41 -5.28 14.89
C HIS A 5 25.89 -5.08 14.78
N ASP A 6 25.47 -4.02 14.10
CA ASP A 6 24.05 -3.77 13.84
C ASP A 6 23.43 -5.00 13.15
N PRO A 7 22.18 -5.38 13.47
CA PRO A 7 21.52 -6.53 12.87
C PRO A 7 21.46 -6.43 11.35
N LEU A 8 21.67 -7.55 10.65
CA LEU A 8 21.51 -7.61 9.21
C LEU A 8 20.03 -7.83 8.86
N LEU A 9 19.46 -6.89 8.11
CA LEU A 9 18.12 -6.95 7.55
C LEU A 9 18.20 -7.25 6.05
N LEU A 10 17.47 -8.26 5.59
CA LEU A 10 17.31 -8.51 4.17
C LEU A 10 16.10 -7.73 3.66
N VAL A 11 16.29 -6.89 2.65
CA VAL A 11 15.23 -6.11 1.99
C VAL A 11 15.04 -6.64 0.58
N VAL A 12 13.79 -6.88 0.17
CA VAL A 12 13.45 -7.34 -1.16
C VAL A 12 12.86 -6.19 -1.96
N ALA A 13 13.57 -5.75 -2.99
CA ALA A 13 13.25 -4.61 -3.85
C ALA A 13 13.04 -3.29 -3.08
N THR A 14 13.01 -2.19 -3.78
CA THR A 14 12.94 -0.86 -3.14
C THR A 14 11.83 0.02 -3.71
N GLY A 15 11.43 -0.21 -4.96
CA GLY A 15 10.50 0.64 -5.67
C GLY A 15 11.16 1.95 -6.14
N MET A 16 10.35 2.95 -6.45
CA MET A 16 10.86 4.24 -6.96
C MET A 16 11.48 5.06 -5.83
N ARG A 17 12.65 5.63 -6.09
CA ARG A 17 13.41 6.47 -5.18
C ARG A 17 12.55 7.55 -4.52
N THR A 18 11.82 8.31 -5.34
CA THR A 18 10.95 9.41 -4.91
C THR A 18 9.97 9.03 -3.80
N TYR A 19 9.46 7.79 -3.82
CA TYR A 19 8.46 7.29 -2.87
C TYR A 19 9.05 6.49 -1.71
N ARG A 20 10.29 5.96 -1.83
CA ARG A 20 10.78 4.94 -0.89
C ARG A 20 12.16 5.21 -0.28
N GLU A 21 12.91 6.19 -0.79
CA GLU A 21 14.25 6.51 -0.27
C GLU A 21 14.27 6.77 1.24
N TYR A 22 13.23 7.44 1.77
CA TYR A 22 13.14 7.74 3.20
C TYR A 22 13.15 6.48 4.08
N LEU A 23 12.59 5.36 3.60
CA LEU A 23 12.61 4.08 4.32
C LEU A 23 14.03 3.51 4.41
N LEU A 24 14.73 3.39 3.27
CA LEU A 24 16.10 2.88 3.25
C LEU A 24 17.05 3.75 4.07
N ARG A 25 16.95 5.08 3.91
CA ARG A 25 17.77 6.04 4.66
C ARG A 25 17.55 5.87 6.15
N SER A 26 16.32 5.74 6.60
CA SER A 26 15.99 5.55 8.00
C SER A 26 16.50 4.21 8.54
N ILE A 27 16.18 3.12 7.87
CA ILE A 27 16.59 1.76 8.26
C ILE A 27 18.12 1.67 8.35
N GLY A 28 18.84 2.22 7.35
CA GLY A 28 20.30 2.21 7.30
C GLY A 28 21.01 2.91 8.46
N THR A 29 20.27 3.69 9.28
CA THR A 29 20.84 4.32 10.48
C THR A 29 21.06 3.35 11.67
N ARG A 30 20.37 2.19 11.66
CA ARG A 30 20.37 1.23 12.78
C ARG A 30 20.49 -0.24 12.38
N PHE A 31 20.40 -0.52 11.08
CA PHE A 31 20.47 -1.87 10.52
C PHE A 31 21.45 -1.88 9.36
N ARG A 32 22.21 -2.96 9.24
CA ARG A 32 22.88 -3.30 8.00
C ARG A 32 21.86 -3.86 7.03
N ILE A 33 21.83 -3.39 5.80
CA ILE A 33 20.85 -3.82 4.81
C ILE A 33 21.54 -4.66 3.73
N HIS A 34 21.05 -5.90 3.52
CA HIS A 34 21.36 -6.67 2.32
C HIS A 34 20.18 -6.63 1.36
N LEU A 35 20.38 -6.08 0.18
CA LEU A 35 19.31 -5.86 -0.80
C LEU A 35 19.23 -6.98 -1.83
N PHE A 36 18.05 -7.57 -2.02
CA PHE A 36 17.72 -8.40 -3.17
C PHE A 36 17.08 -7.54 -4.26
N HIS A 37 17.70 -7.49 -5.44
CA HIS A 37 17.25 -6.65 -6.54
C HIS A 37 17.45 -7.35 -7.89
N VAL A 38 16.73 -6.92 -8.93
CA VAL A 38 16.83 -7.48 -10.29
C VAL A 38 17.99 -6.89 -11.10
N SER A 39 18.60 -5.83 -10.63
CA SER A 39 19.75 -5.16 -11.23
C SER A 39 20.73 -4.69 -10.15
N GLU A 40 21.91 -4.28 -10.56
CA GLU A 40 22.84 -3.63 -9.64
C GLU A 40 22.20 -2.35 -9.05
N PRO A 41 22.19 -2.19 -7.70
CA PRO A 41 21.65 -1.01 -7.06
C PRO A 41 22.33 0.28 -7.54
N THR A 42 21.58 1.36 -7.55
CA THR A 42 22.06 2.70 -7.95
C THR A 42 22.05 3.65 -6.75
N TRP A 43 20.94 4.30 -6.50
CA TRP A 43 20.73 5.22 -5.38
C TRP A 43 20.70 4.51 -4.02
N GLU A 44 20.38 3.22 -4.02
CA GLU A 44 20.30 2.40 -2.82
C GLU A 44 21.68 2.18 -2.18
N LYS A 45 22.77 2.22 -2.98
CA LYS A 45 24.14 1.94 -2.51
C LYS A 45 24.56 2.79 -1.32
N GLU A 46 24.01 3.99 -1.19
CA GLU A 46 24.29 4.89 -0.07
C GLU A 46 23.80 4.32 1.28
N TYR A 47 22.77 3.47 1.26
CA TYR A 47 22.05 3.01 2.46
C TYR A 47 22.27 1.54 2.79
N ILE A 48 22.83 0.76 1.86
CA ILE A 48 22.96 -0.70 1.98
C ILE A 48 24.40 -1.14 2.25
N SER A 49 24.58 -2.26 2.94
CA SER A 49 25.90 -2.87 3.21
C SER A 49 26.26 -3.99 2.22
N GLY A 50 25.31 -4.48 1.45
CA GLY A 50 25.51 -5.51 0.43
C GLY A 50 24.26 -5.75 -0.40
N TRP A 51 24.41 -6.48 -1.50
CA TRP A 51 23.29 -6.83 -2.37
C TRP A 51 23.53 -8.14 -3.11
N THR A 52 22.42 -8.72 -3.58
CA THR A 52 22.44 -9.85 -4.52
C THR A 52 21.53 -9.51 -5.70
N VAL A 53 22.09 -9.58 -6.90
CA VAL A 53 21.31 -9.43 -8.14
C VAL A 53 20.69 -10.78 -8.48
N LEU A 54 19.37 -10.78 -8.64
CA LEU A 54 18.56 -11.95 -8.93
C LEU A 54 17.85 -11.79 -10.29
N PRO A 55 17.60 -12.89 -11.01
CA PRO A 55 16.82 -12.82 -12.25
C PRO A 55 15.39 -12.31 -12.03
N SER A 56 14.84 -12.53 -10.85
CA SER A 56 13.49 -12.15 -10.47
C SER A 56 13.38 -11.95 -8.96
N THR A 57 12.56 -10.98 -8.54
CA THR A 57 12.16 -10.76 -7.14
C THR A 57 10.72 -11.17 -6.85
N ILE A 58 10.11 -11.94 -7.75
CA ILE A 58 8.80 -12.58 -7.57
C ILE A 58 8.89 -14.13 -7.60
N ASP A 59 10.08 -14.69 -7.79
CA ASP A 59 10.33 -16.12 -7.68
C ASP A 59 10.76 -16.47 -6.25
N GLY A 60 9.79 -16.80 -5.41
CA GLY A 60 10.00 -17.09 -4.00
C GLY A 60 11.01 -18.18 -3.73
N PRO A 61 10.91 -19.38 -4.35
CA PRO A 61 11.88 -20.46 -4.21
C PRO A 61 13.31 -20.06 -4.58
N ALA A 62 13.51 -19.40 -5.71
CA ALA A 62 14.86 -18.95 -6.13
C ALA A 62 15.45 -17.91 -5.17
N MET A 63 14.63 -16.99 -4.68
CA MET A 63 15.04 -16.02 -3.66
C MET A 63 15.37 -16.69 -2.32
N ALA A 64 14.61 -17.70 -1.91
CA ALA A 64 14.86 -18.47 -0.70
C ALA A 64 16.23 -19.15 -0.72
N GLU A 65 16.60 -19.79 -1.85
CA GLU A 65 17.93 -20.38 -2.03
C GLU A 65 19.07 -19.34 -1.91
N ALA A 66 18.86 -18.14 -2.46
CA ALA A 66 19.83 -17.05 -2.34
C ALA A 66 19.93 -16.54 -0.89
N ALA A 67 18.79 -16.42 -0.18
CA ALA A 67 18.74 -15.98 1.20
C ALA A 67 19.47 -16.94 2.16
N VAL A 68 19.32 -18.24 1.97
CA VAL A 68 20.07 -19.25 2.76
C VAL A 68 21.57 -19.06 2.59
N LYS A 69 22.07 -18.75 1.39
CA LYS A 69 23.50 -18.49 1.15
C LYS A 69 23.98 -17.21 1.85
N VAL A 70 23.18 -16.13 1.81
CA VAL A 70 23.50 -14.88 2.51
C VAL A 70 23.50 -15.14 4.03
N HIS A 71 22.46 -15.79 4.55
CA HIS A 71 22.31 -16.08 5.98
C HIS A 71 23.44 -16.97 6.53
N ALA A 72 23.94 -17.90 5.74
CA ALA A 72 25.07 -18.76 6.11
C ALA A 72 26.41 -18.01 6.22
N GLN A 73 26.56 -16.90 5.48
CA GLN A 73 27.77 -16.05 5.52
C GLN A 73 27.68 -15.01 6.62
N ASP A 74 26.53 -14.38 6.75
CA ASP A 74 26.24 -13.33 7.73
C ASP A 74 24.79 -13.49 8.20
N PRO A 75 24.55 -13.84 9.48
CA PRO A 75 23.21 -14.15 9.96
C PRO A 75 22.23 -12.99 9.76
N VAL A 76 21.21 -13.24 8.93
CA VAL A 76 20.09 -12.31 8.69
C VAL A 76 19.13 -12.38 9.87
N ALA A 77 18.86 -11.24 10.50
CA ALA A 77 17.99 -11.13 11.68
C ALA A 77 16.50 -10.97 11.31
N GLY A 78 16.20 -10.47 10.11
CA GLY A 78 14.83 -10.27 9.66
C GLY A 78 14.76 -10.02 8.14
N VAL A 79 13.55 -10.08 7.60
CA VAL A 79 13.26 -9.84 6.18
C VAL A 79 12.17 -8.79 6.07
N LEU A 80 12.32 -7.83 5.14
CA LEU A 80 11.36 -6.77 4.93
C LEU A 80 11.09 -6.56 3.43
N CYS A 81 9.82 -6.35 3.10
CA CYS A 81 9.36 -5.94 1.79
C CYS A 81 8.15 -5.02 1.95
N TRP A 82 8.12 -3.95 1.17
CA TRP A 82 6.97 -3.02 1.11
C TRP A 82 6.32 -2.94 -0.26
N ASP A 83 6.69 -3.84 -1.16
CA ASP A 83 6.13 -3.94 -2.50
C ASP A 83 5.08 -5.04 -2.56
N GLU A 84 3.84 -4.66 -2.85
CA GLU A 84 2.68 -5.54 -2.87
C GLU A 84 2.87 -6.75 -3.81
N GLY A 85 3.53 -6.55 -4.95
CA GLY A 85 3.81 -7.63 -5.90
C GLY A 85 4.82 -8.66 -5.40
N ARG A 86 5.58 -8.35 -4.34
CA ARG A 86 6.74 -9.14 -3.90
C ARG A 86 6.61 -9.73 -2.50
N ILE A 87 5.62 -9.28 -1.71
CA ILE A 87 5.48 -9.75 -0.31
C ILE A 87 5.27 -11.25 -0.21
N HIS A 88 4.54 -11.86 -1.13
CA HIS A 88 4.34 -13.33 -1.11
C HIS A 88 5.65 -14.08 -1.41
N ALA A 89 6.39 -13.66 -2.42
CA ALA A 89 7.70 -14.24 -2.70
C ALA A 89 8.71 -13.99 -1.58
N THR A 90 8.61 -12.84 -0.90
CA THR A 90 9.42 -12.51 0.28
C THR A 90 9.13 -13.42 1.47
N ALA A 91 7.90 -13.91 1.62
CA ALA A 91 7.56 -14.86 2.68
C ALA A 91 8.34 -16.19 2.56
N TYR A 92 8.60 -16.68 1.35
CA TYR A 92 9.48 -17.85 1.14
C TYR A 92 10.91 -17.58 1.60
N VAL A 93 11.40 -16.34 1.41
CA VAL A 93 12.72 -15.94 1.92
C VAL A 93 12.76 -15.99 3.45
N ALA A 94 11.75 -15.42 4.09
CA ALA A 94 11.66 -15.40 5.54
C ALA A 94 11.51 -16.81 6.13
N GLU A 95 10.65 -17.66 5.53
CA GLU A 95 10.48 -19.06 5.94
C GLU A 95 11.80 -19.85 5.85
N ALA A 96 12.53 -19.71 4.75
CA ALA A 96 13.77 -20.47 4.49
C ALA A 96 14.88 -20.17 5.50
N ILE A 97 14.90 -18.99 6.09
CA ILE A 97 15.91 -18.59 7.10
C ILE A 97 15.34 -18.55 8.52
N GLY A 98 14.07 -18.96 8.71
CA GLY A 98 13.42 -18.97 10.02
C GLY A 98 13.11 -17.58 10.58
N ALA A 99 12.92 -16.56 9.74
CA ALA A 99 12.51 -15.23 10.16
C ALA A 99 11.02 -15.18 10.56
N ARG A 100 10.64 -14.20 11.40
CA ARG A 100 9.34 -14.15 12.08
C ARG A 100 8.12 -14.06 11.15
N ASN A 101 8.21 -13.37 10.05
CA ASN A 101 7.10 -13.11 9.11
C ASN A 101 7.09 -14.05 7.87
N GLY A 102 7.52 -15.30 8.06
CA GLY A 102 7.82 -16.23 6.99
C GLY A 102 6.77 -17.33 6.76
N ASP A 103 5.46 -17.03 6.76
CA ASP A 103 4.44 -17.99 6.34
C ASP A 103 3.83 -17.60 4.98
N PRO A 104 4.29 -18.23 3.87
CA PRO A 104 3.75 -17.94 2.55
C PRO A 104 2.24 -18.17 2.43
N ALA A 105 1.66 -19.12 3.18
CA ALA A 105 0.24 -19.40 3.13
C ALA A 105 -0.58 -18.27 3.80
N VAL A 106 -0.06 -17.68 4.87
CA VAL A 106 -0.67 -16.51 5.51
C VAL A 106 -0.61 -15.31 4.56
N ILE A 107 0.57 -14.99 4.02
CA ILE A 107 0.73 -13.86 3.09
C ILE A 107 -0.12 -14.06 1.83
N TRP A 108 -0.21 -15.28 1.30
CA TRP A 108 -1.12 -15.57 0.19
C TRP A 108 -2.59 -15.27 0.53
N ARG A 109 -3.02 -15.59 1.76
CA ARG A 109 -4.37 -15.32 2.25
C ARG A 109 -4.69 -13.83 2.33
N LEU A 110 -3.69 -12.99 2.62
CA LEU A 110 -3.84 -11.53 2.57
C LEU A 110 -3.86 -11.01 1.12
N ARG A 111 -3.02 -11.57 0.25
CA ARG A 111 -2.86 -11.12 -1.14
C ARG A 111 -4.04 -11.46 -2.04
N ASP A 112 -4.71 -12.55 -1.79
CA ASP A 112 -5.85 -13.02 -2.55
C ASP A 112 -7.16 -12.58 -1.88
N LYS A 113 -7.80 -11.55 -2.42
CA LYS A 113 -9.04 -11.00 -1.85
C LYS A 113 -10.12 -12.06 -1.58
N TRP A 114 -10.21 -13.11 -2.42
CA TRP A 114 -11.17 -14.18 -2.17
C TRP A 114 -10.77 -15.04 -0.98
N GLN A 115 -9.49 -15.36 -0.81
CA GLN A 115 -9.02 -16.10 0.37
C GLN A 115 -9.22 -15.29 1.66
N THR A 116 -9.00 -13.98 1.58
CA THR A 116 -9.36 -13.06 2.68
C THR A 116 -10.84 -13.18 3.02
N ARG A 117 -11.73 -13.09 2.03
CA ARG A 117 -13.20 -13.21 2.24
C ARG A 117 -13.58 -14.52 2.89
N VAL A 118 -13.03 -15.64 2.42
CA VAL A 118 -13.30 -16.97 2.98
C VAL A 118 -12.86 -17.09 4.44
N ALA A 119 -11.66 -16.59 4.77
CA ALA A 119 -11.16 -16.65 6.14
C ALA A 119 -11.98 -15.79 7.11
N LEU A 120 -12.38 -14.60 6.68
CA LEU A 120 -13.16 -13.67 7.50
C LEU A 120 -14.61 -14.15 7.68
N ASP A 121 -15.21 -14.74 6.64
CA ASP A 121 -16.56 -15.31 6.72
C ASP A 121 -16.59 -16.45 7.75
N ALA A 122 -15.60 -17.33 7.71
CA ALA A 122 -15.47 -18.42 8.68
C ALA A 122 -15.32 -17.94 10.13
N ALA A 123 -14.75 -16.75 10.33
CA ALA A 123 -14.55 -16.11 11.64
C ALA A 123 -15.69 -15.15 12.04
N GLY A 124 -16.63 -14.88 11.14
CA GLY A 124 -17.74 -13.94 11.39
C GLY A 124 -17.31 -12.48 11.42
N VAL A 125 -16.17 -12.12 10.79
CA VAL A 125 -15.69 -10.73 10.72
C VAL A 125 -16.48 -9.95 9.66
N PRO A 126 -17.04 -8.76 9.99
CA PRO A 126 -17.85 -7.98 9.07
C PRO A 126 -17.06 -7.56 7.80
N GLN A 127 -17.63 -7.86 6.64
CA GLN A 127 -17.05 -7.59 5.32
C GLN A 127 -18.15 -7.51 4.26
N PRO A 128 -17.87 -7.04 3.01
CA PRO A 128 -18.82 -7.10 1.91
C PRO A 128 -19.18 -8.54 1.55
N ARG A 129 -20.43 -8.79 1.18
CA ARG A 129 -20.81 -10.03 0.48
C ARG A 129 -20.05 -10.07 -0.84
N SER A 130 -19.43 -11.20 -1.14
CA SER A 130 -18.51 -11.32 -2.27
C SER A 130 -18.72 -12.64 -3.01
N VAL A 131 -18.64 -12.59 -4.34
CA VAL A 131 -18.79 -13.78 -5.20
C VAL A 131 -17.66 -13.78 -6.24
N PRO A 132 -16.84 -14.83 -6.30
CA PRO A 132 -15.80 -14.95 -7.31
C PRO A 132 -16.43 -15.35 -8.66
N VAL A 133 -15.95 -14.71 -9.75
CA VAL A 133 -16.50 -14.88 -11.10
C VAL A 133 -15.42 -14.91 -12.16
N LYS A 134 -15.71 -15.57 -13.29
CA LYS A 134 -14.82 -15.64 -14.46
C LYS A 134 -15.45 -15.00 -15.70
N THR A 135 -16.74 -15.18 -15.89
CA THR A 135 -17.48 -14.75 -17.08
C THR A 135 -18.47 -13.65 -16.77
N LEU A 136 -18.89 -12.92 -17.79
CA LEU A 136 -19.93 -11.91 -17.67
C LEU A 136 -21.27 -12.52 -17.14
N ASP A 137 -21.63 -13.72 -17.63
CA ASP A 137 -22.86 -14.39 -17.18
C ASP A 137 -22.81 -14.75 -15.70
N GLU A 138 -21.64 -15.19 -15.21
CA GLU A 138 -21.43 -15.42 -13.78
C GLU A 138 -21.50 -14.11 -12.99
N ALA A 139 -20.91 -13.03 -13.50
CA ALA A 139 -20.93 -11.73 -12.86
C ALA A 139 -22.35 -11.16 -12.73
N LEU A 140 -23.18 -11.28 -13.77
CA LEU A 140 -24.59 -10.89 -13.74
C LEU A 140 -25.35 -11.64 -12.68
N LYS A 141 -25.21 -12.98 -12.60
CA LYS A 141 -25.84 -13.82 -11.56
C LYS A 141 -25.32 -13.50 -10.18
N ALA A 142 -24.04 -13.18 -10.05
CA ALA A 142 -23.44 -12.77 -8.77
C ALA A 142 -24.01 -11.42 -8.30
N ALA A 143 -24.12 -10.45 -9.20
CA ALA A 143 -24.69 -9.14 -8.90
C ALA A 143 -26.17 -9.21 -8.48
N GLU A 144 -26.96 -10.13 -9.06
CA GLU A 144 -28.33 -10.39 -8.60
C GLU A 144 -28.38 -10.88 -7.13
N ARG A 145 -27.34 -11.60 -6.68
CA ARG A 145 -27.26 -12.12 -5.30
C ARG A 145 -26.75 -11.09 -4.29
N VAL A 146 -25.72 -10.31 -4.67
CA VAL A 146 -25.17 -9.29 -3.78
C VAL A 146 -26.04 -8.02 -3.77
N GLY A 147 -26.78 -7.77 -4.85
CA GLY A 147 -27.58 -6.56 -5.08
C GLY A 147 -26.81 -5.45 -5.78
N TYR A 148 -27.55 -4.57 -6.48
CA TYR A 148 -27.02 -3.33 -7.04
C TYR A 148 -27.30 -2.16 -6.09
N PRO A 149 -26.42 -1.14 -6.06
CA PRO A 149 -25.15 -1.06 -6.78
C PRO A 149 -24.12 -2.06 -6.22
N ALA A 150 -23.19 -2.51 -7.10
CA ALA A 150 -22.16 -3.49 -6.77
C ALA A 150 -20.78 -2.97 -7.18
N ILE A 151 -19.75 -3.62 -6.66
CA ILE A 151 -18.35 -3.42 -7.08
C ILE A 151 -17.90 -4.62 -7.90
N LEU A 152 -17.34 -4.36 -9.07
CA LEU A 152 -16.58 -5.33 -9.84
C LEU A 152 -15.11 -5.02 -9.71
N LYS A 153 -14.28 -6.03 -9.37
CA LYS A 153 -12.84 -5.83 -9.16
C LYS A 153 -12.01 -7.07 -9.44
N PRO A 154 -10.75 -6.91 -9.88
CA PRO A 154 -9.80 -8.00 -9.94
C PRO A 154 -9.47 -8.55 -8.55
N ARG A 155 -9.32 -9.87 -8.45
CA ARG A 155 -9.07 -10.58 -7.20
C ARG A 155 -7.70 -10.33 -6.62
N GLY A 156 -6.68 -10.15 -7.47
CA GLY A 156 -5.28 -10.09 -7.06
C GLY A 156 -4.56 -8.77 -7.35
N LEU A 157 -5.23 -7.73 -7.86
CA LEU A 157 -4.60 -6.43 -8.09
C LEU A 157 -4.74 -5.52 -6.86
N GLY A 158 -3.84 -4.56 -6.74
CA GLY A 158 -3.86 -3.47 -5.75
C GLY A 158 -4.02 -2.11 -6.42
N ALA A 159 -3.90 -1.03 -5.65
CA ALA A 159 -3.97 0.36 -6.12
C ALA A 159 -5.24 0.67 -6.93
N SER A 160 -6.37 0.16 -6.49
CA SER A 160 -7.70 0.31 -7.13
C SER A 160 -7.77 -0.09 -8.61
N LEU A 161 -6.76 -0.80 -9.13
CA LEU A 161 -6.68 -1.21 -10.54
C LEU A 161 -7.85 -2.12 -10.93
N GLY A 162 -8.62 -1.68 -11.92
CA GLY A 162 -9.76 -2.42 -12.44
C GLY A 162 -10.97 -2.46 -11.49
N VAL A 163 -10.97 -1.67 -10.43
CA VAL A 163 -12.11 -1.54 -9.52
C VAL A 163 -13.11 -0.56 -10.11
N VAL A 164 -14.36 -0.98 -10.22
CA VAL A 164 -15.42 -0.12 -10.77
C VAL A 164 -16.77 -0.42 -10.12
N ARG A 165 -17.50 0.65 -9.79
CA ARG A 165 -18.90 0.58 -9.37
C ARG A 165 -19.80 0.34 -10.59
N VAL A 166 -20.81 -0.49 -10.39
CA VAL A 166 -21.87 -0.77 -11.36
C VAL A 166 -23.24 -0.63 -10.67
N ASP A 167 -24.10 0.20 -11.26
CA ASP A 167 -25.39 0.53 -10.65
C ASP A 167 -26.53 -0.41 -11.13
N ASP A 168 -26.32 -1.08 -12.26
CA ASP A 168 -27.25 -2.05 -12.83
C ASP A 168 -26.56 -3.06 -13.76
N ALA A 169 -27.36 -3.98 -14.31
CA ALA A 169 -26.89 -5.02 -15.23
C ALA A 169 -26.38 -4.49 -16.57
N GLY A 170 -26.84 -3.31 -17.02
CA GLY A 170 -26.35 -2.63 -18.23
C GLY A 170 -24.93 -2.16 -18.03
N GLU A 171 -24.71 -1.38 -16.98
CA GLU A 171 -23.37 -0.90 -16.60
C GLU A 171 -22.39 -2.05 -16.33
N LEU A 172 -22.84 -3.14 -15.70
CA LEU A 172 -22.00 -4.32 -15.49
C LEU A 172 -21.53 -4.93 -16.83
N ARG A 173 -22.40 -4.99 -17.84
CA ARG A 173 -22.00 -5.47 -19.19
C ARG A 173 -20.96 -4.54 -19.82
N ASP A 174 -21.19 -3.24 -19.75
CA ASP A 174 -20.32 -2.24 -20.38
C ASP A 174 -18.94 -2.18 -19.73
N ARG A 175 -18.87 -2.36 -18.40
CA ARG A 175 -17.63 -2.22 -17.61
C ARG A 175 -16.92 -3.54 -17.29
N PHE A 176 -17.51 -4.69 -17.66
CA PHE A 176 -16.91 -6.00 -17.35
C PHE A 176 -15.50 -6.15 -17.94
N ALA A 177 -15.33 -5.72 -19.21
CA ALA A 177 -14.04 -5.78 -19.88
C ALA A 177 -12.98 -4.90 -19.20
N PHE A 178 -13.35 -3.74 -18.64
CA PHE A 178 -12.44 -2.88 -17.91
C PHE A 178 -11.78 -3.64 -16.74
N SER A 179 -12.56 -4.27 -15.86
CA SER A 179 -11.99 -5.02 -14.74
C SER A 179 -11.25 -6.29 -15.17
N ARG A 180 -11.79 -7.02 -16.17
CA ARG A 180 -11.19 -8.28 -16.65
C ARG A 180 -9.83 -8.07 -17.31
N ASP A 181 -9.67 -7.02 -18.08
CA ASP A 181 -8.51 -6.80 -18.94
C ASP A 181 -7.44 -5.90 -18.30
N THR A 182 -7.74 -5.31 -17.14
CA THR A 182 -6.78 -4.53 -16.37
C THR A 182 -5.61 -5.41 -15.92
N LYS A 183 -4.39 -4.91 -16.09
CA LYS A 183 -3.15 -5.59 -15.73
C LYS A 183 -2.27 -4.68 -14.89
N ALA A 184 -1.57 -5.27 -13.93
CA ALA A 184 -0.45 -4.59 -13.28
C ALA A 184 0.79 -4.66 -14.20
N PRO A 185 1.71 -3.69 -14.12
CA PRO A 185 2.99 -3.72 -14.85
C PRO A 185 3.83 -4.94 -14.50
N ASP A 186 3.85 -5.34 -13.24
CA ASP A 186 4.50 -6.56 -12.76
C ASP A 186 3.42 -7.65 -12.61
N PRO A 187 3.38 -8.65 -13.50
CA PRO A 187 2.38 -9.69 -13.42
C PRO A 187 2.68 -10.61 -12.24
N VAL A 188 2.07 -10.36 -11.11
CA VAL A 188 1.93 -11.41 -10.11
C VAL A 188 0.94 -12.41 -10.67
N VAL A 189 1.42 -13.61 -11.02
CA VAL A 189 0.58 -14.65 -11.60
C VAL A 189 -0.37 -15.16 -10.53
N TYR A 190 -1.57 -14.63 -10.51
CA TYR A 190 -2.68 -15.25 -9.81
C TYR A 190 -3.28 -16.29 -10.74
N SER A 191 -2.92 -17.55 -10.53
CA SER A 191 -3.62 -18.66 -11.14
C SER A 191 -5.01 -18.74 -10.53
N THR A 192 -6.01 -18.20 -11.20
CA THR A 192 -7.37 -18.34 -10.71
C THR A 192 -8.29 -18.66 -11.87
N ASP A 193 -9.10 -19.70 -11.67
CA ASP A 193 -10.22 -19.96 -12.56
C ASP A 193 -11.29 -18.87 -12.50
N GLN A 194 -11.26 -18.04 -11.44
CA GLN A 194 -12.19 -16.96 -11.19
C GLN A 194 -11.40 -15.69 -10.81
N PRO A 195 -10.94 -14.91 -11.81
CA PRO A 195 -10.00 -13.79 -11.60
C PRO A 195 -10.66 -12.52 -11.04
N LEU A 196 -11.99 -12.44 -11.02
CA LEU A 196 -12.77 -11.28 -10.61
C LEU A 196 -13.64 -11.58 -9.39
N LEU A 197 -14.01 -10.53 -8.67
CA LEU A 197 -15.03 -10.54 -7.62
C LEU A 197 -16.13 -9.56 -8.00
N VAL A 198 -17.38 -9.98 -7.72
CA VAL A 198 -18.53 -9.09 -7.62
C VAL A 198 -18.82 -8.95 -6.14
N GLU A 199 -18.78 -7.73 -5.62
CA GLU A 199 -18.98 -7.44 -4.20
C GLU A 199 -20.13 -6.46 -3.98
N GLU A 200 -20.75 -6.57 -2.83
CA GLU A 200 -21.66 -5.58 -2.29
C GLU A 200 -20.98 -4.21 -2.21
N LEU A 201 -21.62 -3.16 -2.71
CA LEU A 201 -21.17 -1.81 -2.45
C LEU A 201 -21.43 -1.46 -0.98
N VAL A 202 -20.38 -1.37 -0.19
CA VAL A 202 -20.45 -0.86 1.18
C VAL A 202 -20.30 0.65 1.15
N THR A 203 -21.21 1.37 1.79
CA THR A 203 -21.20 2.83 1.85
C THR A 203 -20.80 3.34 3.23
N GLY A 204 -20.00 4.38 3.27
CA GLY A 204 -19.48 4.97 4.48
C GLY A 204 -18.25 5.83 4.19
N GLU A 205 -17.50 6.17 5.22
CA GLU A 205 -16.20 6.80 5.07
C GLU A 205 -15.13 5.71 4.94
N GLU A 206 -14.32 5.78 3.90
CA GLU A 206 -13.22 4.84 3.70
C GLU A 206 -11.96 5.35 4.40
N ILE A 207 -11.38 4.47 5.23
CA ILE A 207 -10.14 4.70 5.95
C ILE A 207 -9.17 3.56 5.74
N SER A 208 -7.90 3.80 6.01
CA SER A 208 -6.93 2.74 6.24
C SER A 208 -6.25 2.89 7.61
N VAL A 209 -5.88 1.76 8.20
CA VAL A 209 -5.12 1.68 9.44
C VAL A 209 -3.79 1.00 9.15
N ASP A 210 -2.71 1.72 9.33
CA ASP A 210 -1.38 1.11 9.37
C ASP A 210 -1.10 0.64 10.79
N ALA A 211 -0.78 -0.64 10.93
CA ALA A 211 -0.60 -1.29 12.21
C ALA A 211 0.62 -2.19 12.23
N LEU A 212 1.21 -2.30 13.40
CA LEU A 212 2.25 -3.27 13.71
C LEU A 212 1.64 -4.46 14.42
N VAL A 213 1.99 -5.65 13.97
CA VAL A 213 1.56 -6.91 14.60
C VAL A 213 2.79 -7.61 15.16
N GLN A 214 2.72 -8.02 16.43
CA GLN A 214 3.74 -8.80 17.10
C GLN A 214 3.10 -9.90 17.96
N ASP A 215 3.49 -11.14 17.72
CA ASP A 215 2.91 -12.32 18.39
C ASP A 215 1.38 -12.33 18.34
N GLY A 216 0.80 -11.88 17.19
CA GLY A 216 -0.64 -11.79 16.94
C GLY A 216 -1.34 -10.60 17.60
N LYS A 217 -0.64 -9.77 18.38
CA LYS A 217 -1.20 -8.54 18.96
C LYS A 217 -1.07 -7.40 17.96
N VAL A 218 -2.19 -6.79 17.61
CA VAL A 218 -2.23 -5.65 16.69
C VAL A 218 -2.12 -4.33 17.45
N THR A 219 -1.21 -3.48 17.00
CA THR A 219 -1.01 -2.12 17.54
C THR A 219 -1.20 -1.13 16.39
N PRO A 220 -2.34 -0.41 16.30
CA PRO A 220 -2.53 0.63 15.29
C PRO A 220 -1.59 1.78 15.55
N LEU A 221 -1.01 2.35 14.49
CA LEU A 221 -0.06 3.44 14.57
C LEU A 221 -0.66 4.76 14.12
N TYR A 222 -1.42 4.73 13.04
CA TYR A 222 -2.17 5.87 12.53
C TYR A 222 -3.30 5.41 11.61
N VAL A 223 -4.29 6.29 11.47
CA VAL A 223 -5.38 6.18 10.52
C VAL A 223 -5.09 7.13 9.36
N ALA A 224 -5.19 6.66 8.12
CA ALA A 224 -5.22 7.51 6.96
C ALA A 224 -6.65 7.59 6.40
N ARG A 225 -7.11 8.82 6.16
CA ARG A 225 -8.40 9.08 5.52
C ARG A 225 -8.17 9.29 4.04
N LYS A 226 -8.96 8.60 3.23
CA LYS A 226 -8.81 8.59 1.77
C LYS A 226 -9.59 9.73 1.12
N VAL A 227 -9.01 10.33 0.10
CA VAL A 227 -9.70 11.24 -0.82
C VAL A 227 -9.80 10.51 -2.16
N VAL A 228 -11.02 10.14 -2.54
CA VAL A 228 -11.31 9.38 -3.77
C VAL A 228 -11.87 10.31 -4.83
N GLY A 229 -11.39 10.18 -6.06
CA GLY A 229 -11.82 10.93 -7.24
C GLY A 229 -12.25 10.04 -8.40
N TYR A 230 -12.62 10.67 -9.51
CA TYR A 230 -12.92 10.02 -10.80
C TYR A 230 -14.04 8.96 -10.77
N PRO A 231 -15.20 9.23 -10.14
CA PRO A 231 -16.30 8.26 -10.16
C PRO A 231 -16.71 7.89 -11.60
N PRO A 232 -17.09 6.65 -11.89
CA PRO A 232 -17.40 5.53 -10.98
C PRO A 232 -16.19 4.69 -10.57
N TYR A 233 -14.99 5.13 -10.88
CA TYR A 233 -13.74 4.49 -10.52
C TYR A 233 -13.31 4.93 -9.11
N ALA A 234 -12.58 4.08 -8.42
CA ALA A 234 -12.14 4.34 -7.03
C ALA A 234 -10.68 4.85 -7.00
N GLU A 235 -10.36 5.90 -7.78
CA GLU A 235 -8.99 6.43 -7.81
C GLU A 235 -8.68 7.25 -6.57
N GLU A 236 -7.60 6.92 -5.89
CA GLU A 236 -7.12 7.63 -4.72
C GLU A 236 -6.30 8.85 -5.16
N VAL A 237 -6.87 10.04 -4.97
CA VAL A 237 -6.25 11.32 -5.38
C VAL A 237 -5.54 12.02 -4.22
N GLY A 238 -5.67 11.51 -3.02
CA GLY A 238 -4.97 12.04 -1.84
C GLY A 238 -5.32 11.28 -0.56
N HIS A 239 -4.55 11.59 0.47
CA HIS A 239 -4.73 11.04 1.82
C HIS A 239 -4.38 12.10 2.85
N PHE A 240 -4.92 11.97 4.07
CA PHE A 240 -4.39 12.67 5.21
C PHE A 240 -4.33 11.78 6.46
N VAL A 241 -3.38 12.07 7.32
CA VAL A 241 -3.16 11.43 8.62
C VAL A 241 -3.17 12.50 9.69
N ASP A 242 -4.05 12.33 10.67
CA ASP A 242 -4.07 13.13 11.89
C ASP A 242 -3.51 12.29 13.05
N ALA A 243 -2.44 12.76 13.69
CA ALA A 243 -1.88 12.07 14.85
C ALA A 243 -2.83 11.98 16.05
N ALA A 244 -3.90 12.78 16.04
CA ALA A 244 -4.92 12.79 17.08
C ALA A 244 -6.27 12.22 16.60
N ASP A 245 -6.28 11.44 15.51
CA ASP A 245 -7.51 10.84 14.98
C ASP A 245 -8.22 10.02 16.07
N PRO A 246 -9.48 10.34 16.39
CA PRO A 246 -10.22 9.68 17.45
C PRO A 246 -10.45 8.18 17.20
N LEU A 247 -10.39 7.74 15.97
CA LEU A 247 -10.52 6.32 15.59
C LEU A 247 -9.42 5.44 16.17
N LEU A 248 -8.26 6.00 16.51
CA LEU A 248 -7.19 5.27 17.20
C LEU A 248 -7.59 4.80 18.61
N GLY A 249 -8.63 5.37 19.18
CA GLY A 249 -9.23 4.99 20.45
C GLY A 249 -10.62 4.34 20.32
N ASP A 250 -11.13 4.13 19.11
CA ASP A 250 -12.46 3.56 18.89
C ASP A 250 -12.47 2.05 19.15
N PRO A 251 -13.22 1.54 20.15
CA PRO A 251 -13.19 0.13 20.49
C PRO A 251 -13.71 -0.79 19.39
N ALA A 252 -14.65 -0.33 18.55
CA ALA A 252 -15.21 -1.16 17.49
C ALA A 252 -14.17 -1.33 16.36
N LEU A 253 -13.46 -0.27 16.00
CA LEU A 253 -12.38 -0.35 15.00
C LEU A 253 -11.22 -1.21 15.51
N LEU A 254 -10.79 -1.01 16.75
CA LEU A 254 -9.70 -1.79 17.36
C LEU A 254 -10.01 -3.28 17.43
N GLN A 255 -11.27 -3.63 17.82
CA GLN A 255 -11.71 -5.02 17.85
C GLN A 255 -11.78 -5.61 16.44
N SER A 256 -12.36 -4.88 15.46
CA SER A 256 -12.45 -5.32 14.07
C SER A 256 -11.06 -5.56 13.46
N LEU A 257 -10.10 -4.68 13.78
CA LEU A 257 -8.72 -4.80 13.35
C LEU A 257 -8.07 -6.07 13.94
N GLN A 258 -8.21 -6.30 15.25
CA GLN A 258 -7.68 -7.49 15.92
C GLN A 258 -8.31 -8.78 15.38
N ASP A 259 -9.64 -8.82 15.23
CA ASP A 259 -10.37 -9.99 14.74
C ASP A 259 -9.97 -10.34 13.30
N THR A 260 -9.78 -9.33 12.45
CA THR A 260 -9.28 -9.50 11.08
C THR A 260 -7.95 -10.22 11.06
N HIS A 261 -6.97 -9.74 11.83
CA HIS A 261 -5.63 -10.34 11.85
C HIS A 261 -5.63 -11.74 12.47
N THR A 262 -6.44 -11.96 13.49
CA THR A 262 -6.64 -13.27 14.11
C THR A 262 -7.23 -14.27 13.11
N ALA A 263 -8.27 -13.89 12.36
CA ALA A 263 -8.91 -14.72 11.35
C ALA A 263 -7.96 -15.10 10.21
N LEU A 264 -7.07 -14.18 9.83
CA LEU A 264 -6.08 -14.41 8.77
C LEU A 264 -4.86 -15.18 9.27
N GLY A 265 -4.64 -15.28 10.58
CA GLY A 265 -3.48 -15.92 11.17
C GLY A 265 -2.19 -15.12 11.00
N PHE A 266 -2.29 -13.78 10.85
CA PHE A 266 -1.13 -12.91 10.72
C PHE A 266 -0.55 -12.59 12.10
N LEU A 267 0.69 -13.04 12.35
CA LEU A 267 1.28 -12.98 13.68
C LEU A 267 2.33 -11.87 13.84
N ASP A 268 3.13 -11.60 12.80
CA ASP A 268 4.25 -10.67 12.90
C ASP A 268 4.40 -9.86 11.63
N GLY A 269 4.63 -8.56 11.75
CA GLY A 269 4.94 -7.66 10.65
C GLY A 269 4.10 -6.39 10.67
N TRP A 270 4.14 -5.68 9.57
CA TRP A 270 3.36 -4.47 9.34
C TRP A 270 2.17 -4.78 8.43
N THR A 271 1.02 -4.17 8.71
CA THR A 271 -0.16 -4.27 7.85
C THR A 271 -0.74 -2.91 7.54
N HIS A 272 -1.32 -2.82 6.34
CA HIS A 272 -2.15 -1.74 5.88
C HIS A 272 -3.55 -2.30 5.66
N THR A 273 -4.50 -1.91 6.49
CA THR A 273 -5.85 -2.49 6.55
C THR A 273 -6.89 -1.43 6.24
N GLU A 274 -7.72 -1.69 5.24
CA GLU A 274 -8.74 -0.75 4.74
C GLU A 274 -10.13 -1.12 5.26
N PHE A 275 -10.82 -0.14 5.83
CA PHE A 275 -12.18 -0.28 6.34
C PHE A 275 -13.12 0.75 5.73
N MET A 276 -14.37 0.33 5.55
CA MET A 276 -15.50 1.25 5.38
C MET A 276 -16.19 1.43 6.72
N LEU A 277 -16.24 2.66 7.22
CA LEU A 277 -16.96 3.00 8.45
C LEU A 277 -18.44 3.16 8.13
N THR A 278 -19.24 2.15 8.46
CA THR A 278 -20.68 2.15 8.22
C THR A 278 -21.46 2.50 9.48
N ALA A 279 -22.77 2.74 9.33
CA ALA A 279 -23.65 2.94 10.48
C ALA A 279 -23.70 1.72 11.44
N ASP A 280 -23.42 0.51 10.93
CA ASP A 280 -23.41 -0.74 11.69
C ASP A 280 -22.01 -1.10 12.22
N GLY A 281 -21.02 -0.24 12.03
CA GLY A 281 -19.61 -0.43 12.43
C GLY A 281 -18.66 -0.63 11.26
N PRO A 282 -17.36 -0.85 11.57
CA PRO A 282 -16.33 -1.04 10.55
C PRO A 282 -16.54 -2.33 9.75
N ARG A 283 -16.40 -2.25 8.42
CA ARG A 283 -16.43 -3.42 7.53
C ARG A 283 -15.12 -3.47 6.74
N LEU A 284 -14.43 -4.61 6.80
CA LEU A 284 -13.14 -4.76 6.12
C LEU A 284 -13.31 -4.70 4.59
N ILE A 285 -12.50 -3.86 3.94
CA ILE A 285 -12.42 -3.77 2.48
C ILE A 285 -11.22 -4.58 1.97
N GLU A 286 -10.02 -4.33 2.52
CA GLU A 286 -8.79 -5.01 2.13
C GLU A 286 -7.79 -5.02 3.28
N VAL A 287 -6.86 -5.99 3.28
CA VAL A 287 -5.71 -6.03 4.19
C VAL A 287 -4.47 -6.43 3.42
N ASN A 288 -3.40 -5.68 3.60
CA ASN A 288 -2.12 -5.89 2.94
C ASN A 288 -1.03 -6.09 3.99
N GLY A 289 -0.24 -7.17 3.87
CA GLY A 289 0.83 -7.53 4.81
C GLY A 289 2.11 -6.73 4.61
N ARG A 290 1.99 -5.41 4.50
CA ARG A 290 3.10 -4.46 4.26
C ARG A 290 2.73 -3.03 4.66
N LEU A 291 3.72 -2.13 4.61
CA LEU A 291 3.50 -0.69 4.77
C LEU A 291 2.52 -0.16 3.71
N GLY A 292 1.75 0.85 4.06
CA GLY A 292 0.82 1.52 3.18
C GLY A 292 1.46 2.04 1.88
N GLY A 293 0.63 2.18 0.84
CA GLY A 293 0.98 2.81 -0.43
C GLY A 293 1.09 4.33 -0.32
N ASP A 294 1.18 4.99 -1.44
CA ASP A 294 0.92 6.42 -1.64
C ASP A 294 1.54 7.39 -0.62
N MET A 295 2.73 7.08 -0.11
CA MET A 295 3.40 7.85 0.95
C MET A 295 2.64 7.87 2.29
N ILE A 296 1.60 7.07 2.50
CA ILE A 296 0.86 7.01 3.76
C ILE A 296 1.79 6.81 4.97
N PRO A 297 2.79 5.90 4.94
CA PRO A 297 3.73 5.77 6.04
C PRO A 297 4.60 7.03 6.27
N PHE A 298 4.89 7.79 5.22
CA PHE A 298 5.58 9.07 5.34
C PHE A 298 4.69 10.13 5.99
N LEU A 299 3.41 10.19 5.62
CA LEU A 299 2.43 11.05 6.30
C LEU A 299 2.33 10.68 7.79
N GLY A 300 2.24 9.39 8.11
CA GLY A 300 2.26 8.89 9.48
C GLY A 300 3.50 9.36 10.25
N MET A 301 4.69 9.28 9.63
CA MET A 301 5.94 9.76 10.21
C MET A 301 5.93 11.29 10.44
N LEU A 302 5.42 12.07 9.50
CA LEU A 302 5.33 13.53 9.64
C LEU A 302 4.35 13.93 10.74
N ALA A 303 3.19 13.28 10.81
CA ALA A 303 2.13 13.57 11.77
C ALA A 303 2.51 13.15 13.20
N THR A 304 2.99 11.92 13.38
CA THR A 304 3.21 11.28 14.69
C THR A 304 4.66 11.35 15.18
N GLY A 305 5.62 11.43 14.25
CA GLY A 305 7.05 11.27 14.53
C GLY A 305 7.51 9.82 14.66
N VAL A 306 6.62 8.83 14.54
CA VAL A 306 6.97 7.42 14.50
C VAL A 306 7.62 7.10 13.15
N ASP A 307 8.82 6.56 13.17
CA ASP A 307 9.54 6.18 11.96
C ASP A 307 9.08 4.79 11.48
N PRO A 308 8.37 4.70 10.32
CA PRO A 308 7.83 3.42 9.85
C PRO A 308 8.90 2.45 9.38
N GLY A 309 10.01 2.95 8.85
CA GLY A 309 11.13 2.12 8.42
C GLY A 309 11.81 1.43 9.59
N LEU A 310 12.17 2.21 10.63
CA LEU A 310 12.77 1.66 11.86
C LEU A 310 11.82 0.76 12.61
N ALA A 311 10.54 1.11 12.72
CA ALA A 311 9.56 0.29 13.43
C ALA A 311 9.34 -1.05 12.73
N ALA A 312 9.15 -1.06 11.40
CA ALA A 312 8.99 -2.28 10.61
C ALA A 312 10.25 -3.16 10.65
N ALA A 313 11.44 -2.56 10.48
CA ALA A 313 12.71 -3.28 10.54
C ALA A 313 12.96 -3.88 11.94
N SER A 314 12.66 -3.14 13.01
CA SER A 314 12.78 -3.65 14.38
C SER A 314 11.88 -4.86 14.61
N ALA A 315 10.61 -4.77 14.20
CA ALA A 315 9.66 -5.88 14.31
C ALA A 315 10.12 -7.11 13.51
N ALA A 316 10.55 -6.90 12.25
CA ALA A 316 11.05 -7.99 11.41
C ALA A 316 12.26 -8.71 12.02
N CYS A 317 13.10 -7.97 12.76
CA CYS A 317 14.25 -8.53 13.50
C CYS A 317 13.91 -9.03 14.91
N GLY A 318 12.65 -9.06 15.31
CA GLY A 318 12.25 -9.49 16.67
C GLY A 318 12.66 -8.53 17.78
N LEU A 319 12.95 -7.27 17.44
CA LEU A 319 13.29 -6.22 18.40
C LEU A 319 12.02 -5.42 18.76
N ALA A 320 12.02 -4.81 19.94
CA ALA A 320 10.93 -3.90 20.32
C ALA A 320 10.99 -2.63 19.44
N PRO A 321 9.94 -2.35 18.63
CA PRO A 321 9.87 -1.14 17.84
C PRO A 321 9.53 0.07 18.71
N ASP A 322 10.06 1.24 18.36
CA ASP A 322 9.60 2.50 18.94
C ASP A 322 8.38 2.98 18.16
N THR A 323 7.23 2.90 18.79
CA THR A 323 5.93 3.28 18.22
C THR A 323 5.26 4.43 18.97
N HIS A 324 5.99 5.10 19.88
CA HIS A 324 5.44 6.19 20.68
C HIS A 324 5.37 7.48 19.84
N PRO A 325 4.19 8.08 19.68
CA PRO A 325 4.07 9.37 19.01
C PRO A 325 4.80 10.47 19.79
N VAL A 326 5.67 11.21 19.09
CA VAL A 326 6.40 12.36 19.65
C VAL A 326 5.95 13.70 19.05
N ARG A 327 5.01 13.63 18.10
CA ARG A 327 4.39 14.79 17.44
C ARG A 327 2.87 14.64 17.42
N ARG A 328 2.19 15.76 17.28
CA ARG A 328 0.72 15.81 17.10
C ARG A 328 0.41 16.83 16.02
N ARG A 329 0.51 16.40 14.77
CA ARG A 329 0.29 17.22 13.58
C ARG A 329 -0.66 16.48 12.64
N VAL A 330 -1.11 17.19 11.61
CA VAL A 330 -1.77 16.62 10.44
C VAL A 330 -0.82 16.69 9.26
N ALA A 331 -0.73 15.60 8.50
CA ALA A 331 0.00 15.55 7.23
C ALA A 331 -0.93 15.06 6.13
N ALA A 332 -0.86 15.68 4.95
CA ALA A 332 -1.71 15.35 3.81
C ALA A 332 -0.91 15.32 2.52
N ILE A 333 -1.36 14.49 1.57
CA ILE A 333 -0.82 14.41 0.21
C ILE A 333 -1.94 14.62 -0.81
N ARG A 334 -1.61 15.27 -1.93
CA ARG A 334 -2.45 15.35 -3.13
C ARG A 334 -1.63 14.95 -4.34
N PHE A 335 -2.23 14.11 -5.20
CA PHE A 335 -1.68 13.74 -6.49
C PHE A 335 -2.32 14.57 -7.59
N PHE A 336 -1.50 14.99 -8.57
CA PHE A 336 -1.92 15.81 -9.69
C PHE A 336 -1.88 15.00 -10.98
N TYR A 337 -2.84 15.26 -11.85
CA TYR A 337 -3.04 14.59 -13.13
C TYR A 337 -3.17 15.62 -14.25
N VAL A 338 -3.03 15.19 -15.49
CA VAL A 338 -3.43 15.96 -16.67
C VAL A 338 -4.95 15.86 -16.86
N ASP A 339 -5.52 16.81 -17.60
CA ASP A 339 -6.97 16.82 -17.90
C ASP A 339 -7.33 15.91 -19.08
N GLU A 340 -6.43 15.74 -20.05
CA GLU A 340 -6.69 15.01 -21.29
C GLU A 340 -5.88 13.72 -21.40
N GLU A 341 -6.50 12.69 -22.01
CA GLU A 341 -5.82 11.42 -22.29
C GLU A 341 -4.68 11.60 -23.29
N ASP A 342 -3.67 10.71 -23.17
CA ASP A 342 -2.50 10.65 -24.07
C ASP A 342 -1.74 11.99 -24.20
N THR A 343 -1.76 12.77 -23.13
CA THR A 343 -1.03 14.03 -23.07
C THR A 343 0.48 13.76 -23.04
N THR A 344 1.21 14.32 -24.01
CA THR A 344 2.68 14.32 -23.99
C THR A 344 3.17 15.44 -23.10
N ILE A 345 3.98 15.12 -22.10
CA ILE A 345 4.55 16.09 -21.16
C ILE A 345 5.72 16.82 -21.80
N GLY A 346 5.64 18.15 -21.83
CA GLY A 346 6.78 19.02 -22.14
C GLY A 346 7.63 19.29 -20.88
N SER A 347 6.99 19.78 -19.83
CA SER A 347 7.60 19.94 -18.50
C SER A 347 6.56 19.94 -17.40
N VAL A 348 6.98 19.56 -16.18
CA VAL A 348 6.20 19.70 -14.95
C VAL A 348 7.09 20.32 -13.90
N ALA A 349 6.69 21.44 -13.32
CA ALA A 349 7.48 22.16 -12.31
C ALA A 349 6.57 22.90 -11.32
N PHE A 350 7.04 23.02 -10.08
CA PHE A 350 6.47 23.92 -9.09
C PHE A 350 7.26 25.23 -9.05
N ASP A 351 6.56 26.34 -8.92
CA ASP A 351 7.19 27.61 -8.54
C ASP A 351 7.47 27.56 -7.02
N GLU A 352 8.74 27.30 -6.68
CA GLU A 352 9.16 27.12 -5.28
C GLU A 352 8.92 28.37 -4.43
N ASP A 353 9.00 29.57 -5.01
CA ASP A 353 8.77 30.84 -4.31
C ASP A 353 7.27 31.09 -4.01
N ALA A 354 6.38 30.45 -4.78
CA ALA A 354 4.94 30.52 -4.61
C ALA A 354 4.37 29.43 -3.67
N LEU A 355 5.18 28.45 -3.29
CA LEU A 355 4.71 27.36 -2.42
C LEU A 355 4.37 27.86 -1.02
N PRO A 356 3.19 27.50 -0.47
CA PRO A 356 2.86 27.77 0.92
C PRO A 356 3.86 27.18 1.91
N ALA A 357 4.14 27.87 3.01
CA ALA A 357 5.11 27.44 4.02
C ALA A 357 4.78 26.08 4.69
N ALA A 358 3.52 25.64 4.64
CA ALA A 358 3.11 24.34 5.15
C ALA A 358 3.41 23.19 4.17
N ILE A 359 3.90 23.46 2.95
CA ILE A 359 4.31 22.42 2.02
C ILE A 359 5.67 21.85 2.45
N GLU A 360 5.69 20.58 2.81
CA GLU A 360 6.89 19.82 3.16
C GLU A 360 7.62 19.32 1.91
N ARG A 361 6.85 18.94 0.88
CA ARG A 361 7.36 18.48 -0.41
C ARG A 361 6.41 18.85 -1.55
N ALA A 362 6.98 19.27 -2.67
CA ALA A 362 6.30 19.38 -3.96
C ALA A 362 7.21 18.73 -5.01
N VAL A 363 6.74 17.69 -5.66
CA VAL A 363 7.60 16.83 -6.49
C VAL A 363 6.95 16.57 -7.84
N ALA A 364 7.64 16.93 -8.92
CA ALA A 364 7.31 16.49 -10.27
C ALA A 364 7.72 15.02 -10.44
N VAL A 365 6.79 14.20 -10.93
CA VAL A 365 7.01 12.75 -11.15
C VAL A 365 7.15 12.45 -12.64
N ALA A 366 6.32 13.08 -13.48
CA ALA A 366 6.38 12.90 -14.93
C ALA A 366 7.59 13.62 -15.51
N THR A 367 8.24 12.97 -16.47
CA THR A 367 9.41 13.51 -17.17
C THR A 367 9.06 14.01 -18.57
N PRO A 368 9.82 14.95 -19.15
CA PRO A 368 9.60 15.39 -20.53
C PRO A 368 9.57 14.22 -21.52
N GLY A 369 8.61 14.24 -22.42
CA GLY A 369 8.35 13.18 -23.40
C GLY A 369 7.52 12.02 -22.91
N ALA A 370 7.21 11.93 -21.61
CA ALA A 370 6.26 10.93 -21.10
C ALA A 370 4.85 11.19 -21.66
N VAL A 371 4.17 10.11 -22.04
CA VAL A 371 2.76 10.16 -22.42
C VAL A 371 1.94 9.65 -21.25
N VAL A 372 1.07 10.50 -20.73
CA VAL A 372 0.26 10.22 -19.53
C VAL A 372 -1.21 10.46 -19.80
N SER A 373 -2.06 9.85 -19.01
CA SER A 373 -3.51 10.04 -19.08
C SER A 373 -4.07 10.17 -17.66
N PRO A 374 -5.18 10.87 -17.47
CA PRO A 374 -5.88 10.84 -16.19
C PRO A 374 -6.56 9.48 -15.97
N PRO A 375 -7.06 9.18 -14.77
CA PRO A 375 -7.94 8.04 -14.54
C PRO A 375 -9.21 8.08 -15.41
N PRO A 376 -9.74 6.93 -15.86
CA PRO A 376 -9.33 5.56 -15.46
C PRO A 376 -8.17 4.98 -16.28
N LYS A 377 -7.71 5.65 -17.33
CA LYS A 377 -6.70 5.12 -18.24
C LYS A 377 -5.30 5.14 -17.61
N GLY A 378 -4.93 6.27 -17.00
CA GLY A 378 -3.60 6.45 -16.41
C GLY A 378 -3.46 5.87 -15.01
N THR A 379 -4.52 5.83 -14.21
CA THR A 379 -4.53 5.41 -12.81
C THR A 379 -3.35 6.01 -12.03
N VAL A 380 -2.74 5.29 -11.10
CA VAL A 380 -1.56 5.74 -10.32
C VAL A 380 -0.35 6.10 -11.20
N TRP A 381 -0.25 5.58 -12.41
CA TRP A 381 0.83 5.90 -13.37
C TRP A 381 0.56 7.17 -14.18
N GLY A 382 -0.65 7.69 -14.15
CA GLY A 382 -1.00 8.98 -14.74
C GLY A 382 -0.64 10.18 -13.88
N ARG A 383 -0.14 9.96 -12.66
CA ARG A 383 0.29 11.01 -11.74
C ARG A 383 1.48 11.79 -12.30
N ILE A 384 1.31 13.10 -12.50
CA ILE A 384 2.36 13.96 -13.03
C ILE A 384 3.19 14.62 -11.92
N ALA A 385 2.59 14.84 -10.76
CA ALA A 385 3.23 15.44 -9.60
C ALA A 385 2.46 15.07 -8.32
N PHE A 386 3.05 15.35 -7.16
CA PHE A 386 2.36 15.36 -5.88
C PHE A 386 2.89 16.48 -4.98
N ALA A 387 2.07 16.90 -4.02
CA ALA A 387 2.49 17.77 -2.93
C ALA A 387 2.09 17.18 -1.58
N ILE A 388 2.93 17.39 -0.56
CA ILE A 388 2.70 16.98 0.82
C ILE A 388 2.72 18.21 1.70
N ALA A 389 1.68 18.39 2.49
CA ALA A 389 1.54 19.45 3.48
C ALA A 389 1.59 18.90 4.91
N ILE A 390 2.09 19.69 5.85
CA ILE A 390 2.06 19.43 7.28
C ILE A 390 1.57 20.68 8.02
N ALA A 391 0.54 20.54 8.84
CA ALA A 391 -0.07 21.63 9.58
C ALA A 391 -0.66 21.16 10.91
N ASP A 392 -1.35 22.03 11.64
CA ASP A 392 -2.03 21.67 12.89
C ASP A 392 -3.44 21.13 12.65
N THR A 393 -4.05 21.44 11.49
CA THR A 393 -5.39 20.98 11.11
C THR A 393 -5.44 20.48 9.66
N ALA A 394 -6.45 19.64 9.35
CA ALA A 394 -6.69 19.16 8.01
C ALA A 394 -7.02 20.29 7.02
N GLU A 395 -7.80 21.30 7.48
CA GLU A 395 -8.15 22.46 6.65
C GLU A 395 -6.92 23.28 6.25
N GLU A 396 -5.94 23.40 7.14
CA GLU A 396 -4.67 24.08 6.82
C GLU A 396 -3.86 23.31 5.81
N CYS A 397 -3.79 21.99 5.94
CA CYS A 397 -3.16 21.12 4.94
C CYS A 397 -3.85 21.25 3.57
N LEU A 398 -5.19 21.21 3.52
CA LEU A 398 -5.94 21.33 2.27
C LEU A 398 -5.69 22.68 1.59
N ARG A 399 -5.74 23.80 2.34
CA ARG A 399 -5.41 25.13 1.80
C ARG A 399 -3.98 25.22 1.26
N ALA A 400 -3.03 24.58 1.93
CA ALA A 400 -1.66 24.55 1.45
C ALA A 400 -1.53 23.71 0.15
N LEU A 401 -2.25 22.60 0.05
CA LEU A 401 -2.29 21.78 -1.17
C LEU A 401 -2.97 22.51 -2.34
N ASP A 402 -4.02 23.33 -2.07
CA ASP A 402 -4.63 24.21 -3.09
C ASP A 402 -3.60 25.24 -3.59
N GLY A 403 -2.81 25.81 -2.67
CA GLY A 403 -1.71 26.72 -3.05
C GLY A 403 -0.60 26.02 -3.85
N ALA A 404 -0.27 24.78 -3.53
CA ALA A 404 0.70 24.01 -4.30
C ALA A 404 0.17 23.67 -5.72
N GLU A 405 -1.12 23.39 -5.87
CA GLU A 405 -1.77 23.20 -7.15
C GLU A 405 -1.68 24.47 -8.01
N ALA A 406 -1.94 25.64 -7.41
CA ALA A 406 -1.82 26.94 -8.09
C ALA A 406 -0.36 27.26 -8.50
N ALA A 407 0.64 26.73 -7.78
CA ALA A 407 2.06 26.89 -8.09
C ALA A 407 2.57 25.85 -9.11
N LEU A 408 1.76 24.87 -9.49
CA LEU A 408 2.14 23.84 -10.46
C LEU A 408 1.98 24.35 -11.88
N THR A 409 3.03 24.23 -12.67
CA THR A 409 3.01 24.53 -14.11
C THR A 409 3.27 23.25 -14.90
N VAL A 410 2.39 22.97 -15.83
CA VAL A 410 2.49 21.84 -16.77
C VAL A 410 2.50 22.40 -18.19
N THR A 411 3.52 22.03 -18.96
CA THR A 411 3.55 22.31 -20.41
C THR A 411 3.38 20.99 -21.15
N THR A 412 2.64 21.03 -22.25
CA THR A 412 2.41 19.87 -23.11
C THR A 412 3.23 20.01 -24.38
N GLY A 413 3.71 18.90 -24.94
CA GLY A 413 4.54 18.85 -26.15
C GLY A 413 3.76 18.60 -27.42
#